data_769ef842b234e5f9882697d3482af5dd
#
_entry.id   769ef842b234e5f9882697d3482af5dd
#
_cell.length_a   1.000
_cell.length_b   1.000
_cell.length_c   1.000
_cell.angle_alpha   90.00
_cell.angle_beta   90.00
_cell.angle_gamma   90.00
#
_symmetry.space_group_name_H-M   'P 1'
#
loop_
_entity.id
_entity.type
_entity.pdbx_description
1 polymer ?
#
loop_
_entity_poly.entity_id
_entity_poly.type
_entity_poly.pdbx_seq_one_letter_code
_entity_poly.pdbx_strand_id
1 'polypeptide(L)'
;MTEDTFKDLCLCGETTKVQFKESFTSQKEIAKEMIAFANTKGGVILFGVEDKCGKLVGLSYDEIQVISRELGNAANEQVRPTIYIETEVVRVEEKHF
;
A
#
# COMPACT_ATOMS: atom_id res chain seq x y z
N MET A 1 -6.30 10.87 1.31
CA MET A 1 -7.20 9.92 2.02
C MET A 1 -7.41 10.40 3.44
N THR A 2 -8.63 10.39 3.90
CA THR A 2 -8.96 10.79 5.26
C THR A 2 -8.82 9.60 6.22
N GLU A 3 -8.78 9.88 7.52
CA GLU A 3 -8.77 8.84 8.54
C GLU A 3 -9.99 7.94 8.44
N ASP A 4 -11.17 8.51 8.25
CA ASP A 4 -12.42 7.75 8.15
C ASP A 4 -12.42 6.83 6.92
N THR A 5 -11.96 7.31 5.78
CA THR A 5 -11.84 6.50 4.57
C THR A 5 -10.88 5.34 4.79
N PHE A 6 -9.75 5.59 5.44
CA PHE A 6 -8.76 4.56 5.74
C PHE A 6 -9.37 3.47 6.65
N LYS A 7 -10.06 3.89 7.71
CA LYS A 7 -10.71 2.96 8.63
C LYS A 7 -11.78 2.12 7.92
N ASP A 8 -12.57 2.73 7.05
CA ASP A 8 -13.60 2.02 6.29
C ASP A 8 -12.98 0.95 5.39
N LEU A 9 -11.86 1.26 4.73
CA LEU A 9 -11.16 0.28 3.89
C LEU A 9 -10.65 -0.90 4.72
N CYS A 10 -10.14 -0.63 5.92
CA CYS A 10 -9.66 -1.68 6.81
C CYS A 10 -10.80 -2.58 7.30
N LEU A 11 -11.95 -2.00 7.61
CA LEU A 11 -13.13 -2.74 8.07
C LEU A 11 -13.72 -3.62 6.97
N CYS A 12 -13.70 -3.16 5.73
CA CYS A 12 -14.22 -3.93 4.60
C CYS A 12 -13.33 -5.12 4.23
N GLY A 13 -12.06 -5.09 4.64
CA GLY A 13 -11.13 -6.17 4.36
C GLY A 13 -10.52 -6.11 2.96
N GLU A 14 -9.63 -7.05 2.67
CA GLU A 14 -8.99 -7.12 1.37
C GLU A 14 -9.99 -7.47 0.26
N THR A 15 -9.80 -6.85 -0.89
CA THR A 15 -10.59 -7.10 -2.10
C THR A 15 -9.65 -7.14 -3.29
N THR A 16 -10.19 -7.31 -4.50
CA THR A 16 -9.38 -7.22 -5.72
C THR A 16 -8.82 -5.81 -5.96
N LYS A 17 -9.35 -4.80 -5.25
CA LYS A 17 -8.92 -3.40 -5.37
C LYS A 17 -8.20 -2.87 -4.15
N VAL A 18 -8.18 -3.62 -3.06
CA VAL A 18 -7.58 -3.18 -1.80
C VAL A 18 -6.76 -4.33 -1.22
N GLN A 19 -5.46 -4.10 -1.06
CA GLN A 19 -4.53 -5.07 -0.47
C GLN A 19 -3.94 -4.50 0.81
N PHE A 20 -3.74 -5.34 1.81
CA PHE A 20 -3.10 -4.97 3.07
C PHE A 20 -1.70 -5.55 3.12
N LYS A 21 -0.73 -4.76 3.60
CA LYS A 21 0.64 -5.19 3.84
C LYS A 21 1.07 -4.66 5.20
N GLU A 22 1.53 -5.52 6.07
CA GLU A 22 2.05 -5.09 7.36
C GLU A 22 3.34 -4.29 7.20
N SER A 23 4.21 -4.73 6.26
CA SER A 23 5.45 -4.07 5.93
C SER A 23 5.79 -4.28 4.45
N PHE A 24 6.86 -3.63 3.99
CA PHE A 24 7.37 -3.87 2.64
C PHE A 24 8.04 -5.25 2.58
N THR A 25 7.72 -6.02 1.55
CA THR A 25 8.28 -7.35 1.35
C THR A 25 9.39 -7.35 0.30
N SER A 26 9.04 -7.16 -0.97
CA SER A 26 10.01 -7.07 -2.05
C SER A 26 9.46 -6.24 -3.19
N GLN A 27 10.36 -5.65 -3.98
CA GLN A 27 9.96 -4.92 -5.19
C GLN A 27 9.21 -5.83 -6.17
N LYS A 28 9.63 -7.08 -6.27
CA LYS A 28 9.02 -8.04 -7.21
C LYS A 28 7.56 -8.33 -6.85
N GLU A 29 7.26 -8.55 -5.58
CA GLU A 29 5.88 -8.81 -5.14
C GLU A 29 5.00 -7.58 -5.30
N ILE A 30 5.51 -6.41 -4.92
CA ILE A 30 4.78 -5.17 -5.09
C ILE A 30 4.53 -4.87 -6.57
N ALA A 31 5.51 -5.12 -7.43
CA ALA A 31 5.35 -4.94 -8.88
C ALA A 31 4.25 -5.82 -9.44
N LYS A 32 4.13 -7.06 -8.98
CA LYS A 32 3.04 -7.94 -9.39
C LYS A 32 1.67 -7.36 -9.05
N GLU A 33 1.52 -6.79 -7.87
CA GLU A 33 0.27 -6.16 -7.46
C GLU A 33 -0.01 -4.88 -8.26
N MET A 34 1.02 -4.08 -8.53
CA MET A 34 0.90 -2.90 -9.38
C MET A 34 0.41 -3.27 -10.79
N ILE A 35 0.98 -4.33 -11.36
CA ILE A 35 0.58 -4.81 -12.68
C ILE A 35 -0.87 -5.29 -12.66
N ALA A 36 -1.26 -6.04 -11.63
CA ALA A 36 -2.63 -6.51 -11.49
C ALA A 36 -3.62 -5.35 -11.41
N PHE A 37 -3.29 -4.31 -10.63
CA PHE A 37 -4.13 -3.11 -10.54
C PHE A 37 -4.17 -2.34 -11.86
N ALA A 38 -3.03 -2.22 -12.54
CA ALA A 38 -2.96 -1.51 -13.82
C ALA A 38 -3.77 -2.18 -14.92
N ASN A 39 -3.91 -3.51 -14.87
CA ASN A 39 -4.71 -4.29 -15.82
C ASN A 39 -6.21 -4.25 -15.52
N THR A 40 -6.60 -3.55 -14.47
CA THR A 40 -8.00 -3.34 -14.08
C THR A 40 -8.24 -1.84 -13.95
N LYS A 41 -9.13 -1.44 -13.05
CA LYS A 41 -9.45 -0.02 -12.82
C LYS A 41 -8.58 0.61 -11.72
N GLY A 42 -7.46 0.00 -11.40
CA GLY A 42 -6.59 0.47 -10.34
C GLY A 42 -6.90 -0.17 -8.99
N GLY A 43 -6.21 0.28 -7.97
CA GLY A 43 -6.37 -0.24 -6.62
C GLY A 43 -5.52 0.52 -5.62
N VAL A 44 -5.57 0.06 -4.38
CA VAL A 44 -4.87 0.67 -3.25
C VAL A 44 -4.14 -0.41 -2.46
N ILE A 45 -2.92 -0.11 -2.04
CA ILE A 45 -2.19 -0.95 -1.10
C ILE A 45 -2.03 -0.14 0.19
N LEU A 46 -2.51 -0.70 1.30
CA LEU A 46 -2.39 -0.08 2.62
C LEU A 46 -1.25 -0.76 3.38
N PHE A 47 -0.19 -0.02 3.65
CA PHE A 47 0.95 -0.51 4.44
C PHE A 47 0.77 -0.19 5.91
N GLY A 48 1.22 -1.10 6.77
CA GLY A 48 1.04 -0.98 8.22
C GLY A 48 -0.23 -1.64 8.72
N VAL A 49 -0.91 -2.38 7.87
CA VAL A 49 -2.18 -3.06 8.18
C VAL A 49 -1.96 -4.57 8.02
N GLU A 50 -2.34 -5.33 9.04
CA GLU A 50 -2.23 -6.78 8.98
C GLU A 50 -3.16 -7.35 7.90
N ASP A 51 -2.63 -8.21 7.04
CA ASP A 51 -3.31 -8.66 5.84
C ASP A 51 -4.50 -9.59 6.08
N LYS A 52 -4.53 -10.29 7.22
CA LYS A 52 -5.61 -11.25 7.51
C LYS A 52 -6.84 -10.62 8.15
N CYS A 53 -6.65 -9.73 9.11
CA CYS A 53 -7.76 -9.19 9.88
C CYS A 53 -7.89 -7.67 9.82
N GLY A 54 -7.02 -6.99 9.07
CA GLY A 54 -7.08 -5.55 8.94
C GLY A 54 -6.67 -4.79 10.20
N LYS A 55 -5.90 -5.42 11.09
CA LYS A 55 -5.44 -4.78 12.31
C LYS A 55 -4.51 -3.62 11.99
N LEU A 56 -4.73 -2.49 12.64
CA LEU A 56 -3.92 -1.29 12.46
C LEU A 56 -2.62 -1.43 13.26
N VAL A 57 -1.54 -1.81 12.59
CA VAL A 57 -0.22 -1.97 13.19
C VAL A 57 0.55 -0.66 13.18
N GLY A 58 0.50 0.06 12.08
CA GLY A 58 1.22 1.31 11.89
C GLY A 58 2.65 1.11 11.41
N LEU A 59 3.29 2.20 11.01
CA LEU A 59 4.64 2.21 10.47
C LEU A 59 5.48 3.22 11.24
N SER A 60 6.77 2.90 11.44
CA SER A 60 7.74 3.86 11.95
C SER A 60 8.11 4.85 10.84
N TYR A 61 8.74 5.96 11.22
CA TYR A 61 9.23 6.94 10.26
C TYR A 61 10.20 6.31 9.27
N ASP A 62 11.14 5.48 9.75
CA ASP A 62 12.11 4.81 8.92
C ASP A 62 11.46 3.86 7.93
N GLU A 63 10.46 3.10 8.37
CA GLU A 63 9.70 2.21 7.50
C GLU A 63 8.99 2.98 6.38
N ILE A 64 8.39 4.13 6.69
CA ILE A 64 7.76 4.99 5.70
C ILE A 64 8.76 5.45 4.66
N GLN A 65 9.96 5.86 5.07
CA GLN A 65 11.02 6.29 4.16
C GLN A 65 11.43 5.17 3.20
N VAL A 66 11.66 3.97 3.74
CA VAL A 66 12.05 2.81 2.95
C VAL A 66 10.95 2.43 1.96
N ILE A 67 9.71 2.34 2.43
CA ILE A 67 8.58 1.95 1.60
C ILE A 67 8.39 2.95 0.46
N SER A 68 8.42 4.24 0.75
CA SER A 68 8.23 5.28 -0.27
C SER A 68 9.30 5.17 -1.37
N ARG A 69 10.55 4.95 -0.99
CA ARG A 69 11.64 4.78 -1.95
C ARG A 69 11.47 3.52 -2.78
N GLU A 70 11.17 2.40 -2.13
CA GLU A 70 11.07 1.11 -2.81
C GLU A 70 9.84 1.03 -3.72
N LEU A 71 8.75 1.70 -3.39
CA LEU A 71 7.58 1.79 -4.26
C LEU A 71 7.92 2.52 -5.56
N GLY A 72 8.64 3.63 -5.46
CA GLY A 72 9.09 4.37 -6.65
C GLY A 72 10.00 3.52 -7.52
N ASN A 73 10.96 2.82 -6.92
CA ASN A 73 11.87 1.94 -7.64
C ASN A 73 11.13 0.78 -8.31
N ALA A 74 10.18 0.16 -7.61
CA ALA A 74 9.40 -0.94 -8.18
C ALA A 74 8.59 -0.48 -9.39
N ALA A 75 7.94 0.67 -9.31
CA ALA A 75 7.14 1.21 -10.40
C ALA A 75 8.01 1.53 -11.63
N ASN A 76 9.21 2.08 -11.40
CA ASN A 76 10.07 2.48 -12.50
C ASN A 76 10.87 1.33 -13.10
N GLU A 77 11.30 0.36 -12.30
CA GLU A 77 12.25 -0.67 -12.72
C GLU A 77 11.62 -2.01 -13.00
N GLN A 78 10.53 -2.35 -12.34
CA GLN A 78 9.93 -3.68 -12.39
C GLN A 78 8.65 -3.75 -13.23
N VAL A 79 8.04 -2.62 -13.53
CA VAL A 79 6.76 -2.58 -14.26
C VAL A 79 6.97 -2.01 -15.65
N ARG A 80 6.47 -2.73 -16.67
CA ARG A 80 6.55 -2.29 -18.07
C ARG A 80 5.20 -2.47 -18.76
N PRO A 81 4.69 -1.44 -19.47
CA PRO A 81 5.20 -0.08 -19.49
C PRO A 81 5.12 0.57 -18.10
N THR A 82 5.92 1.60 -17.88
CA THR A 82 5.94 2.31 -16.58
C THR A 82 4.55 2.83 -16.23
N ILE A 83 4.12 2.57 -15.00
CA ILE A 83 2.84 3.05 -14.50
C ILE A 83 3.05 4.26 -13.58
N TYR A 84 1.97 4.98 -13.36
CA TYR A 84 1.95 6.12 -12.46
C TYR A 84 1.38 5.68 -11.11
N ILE A 85 2.07 6.01 -10.02
CA ILE A 85 1.58 5.72 -8.67
C ILE A 85 1.54 7.00 -7.84
N GLU A 86 0.63 7.04 -6.88
CA GLU A 86 0.58 8.09 -5.87
C GLU A 86 0.73 7.47 -4.50
N THR A 87 1.48 8.15 -3.63
CA THR A 87 1.67 7.69 -2.26
C THR A 87 1.22 8.78 -1.29
N GLU A 88 0.62 8.36 -0.18
CA GLU A 88 0.20 9.27 0.88
C GLU A 88 0.54 8.66 2.23
N VAL A 89 0.83 9.51 3.21
CA VAL A 89 0.96 9.10 4.60
C VAL A 89 -0.30 9.54 5.33
N VAL A 90 -0.98 8.60 5.97
CA VAL A 90 -2.24 8.85 6.66
C VAL A 90 -2.04 8.62 8.16
N ARG A 91 -2.48 9.56 8.99
CA ARG A 91 -2.45 9.41 10.44
C ARG A 91 -3.80 8.89 10.92
N VAL A 92 -3.77 7.74 11.60
CA VAL A 92 -4.97 7.09 12.14
C VAL A 92 -4.64 6.60 13.55
N GLU A 93 -5.43 7.06 14.54
CA GLU A 93 -5.26 6.64 15.95
C GLU A 93 -3.83 6.81 16.45
N GLU A 94 -3.21 7.95 16.11
CA GLU A 94 -1.83 8.29 16.49
C GLU A 94 -0.75 7.40 15.85
N LYS A 95 -1.12 6.58 14.88
CA LYS A 95 -0.19 5.77 14.08
C LYS A 95 -0.14 6.32 12.66
N HIS A 96 0.95 6.05 11.96
CA HIS A 96 1.12 6.44 10.56
C HIS A 96 1.09 5.22 9.67
N PHE A 97 0.52 5.40 8.49
CA PHE A 97 0.33 4.34 7.49
C PHE A 97 0.72 4.83 6.10
#